data_acc73713b6c6a8ae95b2883e882b9265
#
_entry.id   acc73713b6c6a8ae95b2883e882b9265
#
_cell.length_a   1.000
_cell.length_b   1.000
_cell.length_c   1.000
_cell.angle_alpha   90.00
_cell.angle_beta   90.00
_cell.angle_gamma   90.00
#
_symmetry.space_group_name_H-M   'P 1'
#
loop_
_entity.id
_entity.type
_entity.pdbx_description
1 polymer ?
#
loop_
_entity_poly.entity_id
_entity_poly.type
_entity_poly.pdbx_seq_one_letter_code
_entity_poly.pdbx_strand_id
1 'polypeptide(L)'
;MEDSRRDLKDDHLNSLLPDVQVDRRGFVAACIAAGFAVTAEPLLAQAIKTSMDGLDGGDVKIGEIPAYFAVPKGKGKRPVILVVPEIWGNHEHIKDVVRRVAKAGYFAVANEPYFRIGDLTKLENIKEVIAGANKLSDQQAFEDLDAVVAWAGKHARANVDKLGITGFCRGGRMVWMYTAHNKKVDAGVAWYGSLMPIPPAMPSGPLDVTDKIDRPVLGLYGSADQGIPLEHVERLRAGLKAFGNDRKSTIHVYEGMPHAFNADYRPSYRKEAADDGWKRMLAWFKKNGVA
;
A
#
# COMPACT_ATOMS: atom_id res chain seq x y z
N MET A 1 32.60 -9.26 5.12
CA MET A 1 31.17 -9.49 5.45
C MET A 1 30.47 -8.21 5.92
N GLU A 2 31.08 -7.04 5.78
CA GLU A 2 30.56 -5.73 6.22
C GLU A 2 29.98 -4.87 5.09
N ASP A 3 30.20 -5.27 3.86
CA ASP A 3 29.89 -4.46 2.65
C ASP A 3 28.45 -4.67 2.13
N SER A 4 27.83 -5.81 2.39
CA SER A 4 26.48 -6.12 1.88
C SER A 4 25.31 -5.40 2.60
N ARG A 5 25.58 -4.79 3.77
CA ARG A 5 24.53 -4.10 4.55
C ARG A 5 24.41 -2.61 4.22
N ARG A 6 25.40 -2.02 3.54
CA ARG A 6 25.34 -0.61 3.11
C ARG A 6 24.49 -0.45 1.85
N ASP A 7 24.60 -1.38 0.91
CA ASP A 7 23.93 -1.30 -0.39
C ASP A 7 22.40 -1.43 -0.29
N LEU A 8 21.88 -2.28 0.63
CA LEU A 8 20.44 -2.49 0.78
C LEU A 8 19.65 -1.28 1.31
N LYS A 9 20.31 -0.36 2.05
CA LYS A 9 19.65 0.87 2.53
C LYS A 9 19.54 1.93 1.44
N ASP A 10 20.52 1.98 0.54
CA ASP A 10 20.55 2.95 -0.55
C ASP A 10 19.61 2.54 -1.69
N ASP A 11 19.45 1.25 -1.98
CA ASP A 11 18.56 0.76 -3.02
C ASP A 11 17.09 1.03 -2.72
N HIS A 12 16.69 0.94 -1.44
CA HIS A 12 15.31 1.25 -1.05
C HIS A 12 14.99 2.75 -1.17
N LEU A 13 15.98 3.61 -0.98
CA LEU A 13 15.87 5.06 -1.22
C LEU A 13 15.76 5.38 -2.70
N ASN A 14 16.54 4.70 -3.53
CA ASN A 14 16.57 4.91 -4.98
C ASN A 14 15.24 4.53 -5.66
N SER A 15 14.53 3.52 -5.15
CA SER A 15 13.21 3.14 -5.70
C SER A 15 12.12 4.17 -5.47
N LEU A 16 12.32 5.07 -4.52
CA LEU A 16 11.37 6.14 -4.19
C LEU A 16 11.67 7.46 -4.95
N LEU A 17 12.78 7.51 -5.68
CA LEU A 17 13.23 8.68 -6.43
C LEU A 17 12.90 8.51 -7.93
N PRO A 18 12.65 9.60 -8.68
CA PRO A 18 12.43 9.52 -10.12
C PRO A 18 13.69 9.03 -10.84
N ASP A 19 13.49 8.22 -11.89
CA ASP A 19 14.52 7.65 -12.73
C ASP A 19 15.10 8.73 -13.67
N VAL A 20 15.99 9.58 -13.15
CA VAL A 20 16.66 10.64 -13.90
C VAL A 20 18.17 10.36 -13.86
N GLN A 21 18.76 10.03 -15.01
CA GLN A 21 20.21 9.95 -15.15
C GLN A 21 20.85 11.34 -15.06
N VAL A 22 21.24 11.72 -13.86
CA VAL A 22 22.00 12.95 -13.58
C VAL A 22 23.22 12.63 -12.74
N ASP A 23 24.30 13.38 -12.93
CA ASP A 23 25.48 13.26 -12.08
C ASP A 23 25.15 13.61 -10.60
N ARG A 24 26.06 13.28 -9.67
CA ARG A 24 25.82 13.48 -8.22
C ARG A 24 25.41 14.90 -7.84
N ARG A 25 25.85 15.93 -8.58
CA ARG A 25 25.48 17.33 -8.32
C ARG A 25 24.13 17.67 -8.94
N GLY A 26 23.86 17.20 -10.16
CA GLY A 26 22.57 17.30 -10.81
C GLY A 26 21.49 16.49 -10.10
N PHE A 27 21.83 15.34 -9.50
CA PHE A 27 20.92 14.51 -8.69
C PHE A 27 20.45 15.23 -7.41
N VAL A 28 21.36 15.88 -6.68
CA VAL A 28 21.00 16.70 -5.51
C VAL A 28 20.20 17.93 -5.93
N ALA A 29 20.56 18.58 -7.04
CA ALA A 29 19.81 19.70 -7.60
C ALA A 29 18.44 19.27 -8.16
N ALA A 30 18.33 18.09 -8.77
CA ALA A 30 17.07 17.52 -9.24
C ALA A 30 16.19 17.04 -8.06
N CYS A 31 16.77 16.52 -6.97
CA CYS A 31 16.03 16.23 -5.75
C CYS A 31 15.56 17.51 -5.03
N ILE A 32 16.30 18.61 -5.14
CA ILE A 32 15.91 19.93 -4.62
C ILE A 32 14.95 20.64 -5.60
N ALA A 33 15.17 20.52 -6.91
CA ALA A 33 14.32 21.09 -7.97
C ALA A 33 13.10 20.22 -8.32
N ALA A 34 13.17 18.92 -8.14
CA ALA A 34 12.04 18.02 -8.00
C ALA A 34 11.48 18.05 -6.57
N GLY A 35 11.87 19.12 -5.86
CA GLY A 35 11.39 19.39 -4.51
C GLY A 35 9.90 19.19 -4.46
N PHE A 36 9.48 18.30 -3.63
CA PHE A 36 8.10 17.91 -3.41
C PHE A 36 7.15 19.11 -3.16
N ALA A 37 7.68 20.29 -2.90
CA ALA A 37 6.92 21.53 -2.69
C ALA A 37 6.68 22.33 -3.97
N VAL A 38 7.62 22.35 -4.95
CA VAL A 38 7.54 23.23 -6.13
C VAL A 38 6.91 22.56 -7.33
N THR A 39 6.87 21.21 -7.37
CA THR A 39 6.27 20.43 -8.47
C THR A 39 4.95 19.74 -8.09
N ALA A 40 4.48 19.96 -6.88
CA ALA A 40 3.22 19.35 -6.42
C ALA A 40 2.01 19.83 -7.24
N GLU A 41 1.96 21.09 -7.67
CA GLU A 41 0.83 21.59 -8.45
C GLU A 41 0.70 20.95 -9.86
N PRO A 42 1.74 20.82 -10.69
CA PRO A 42 1.63 20.13 -11.97
C PRO A 42 1.39 18.63 -11.85
N LEU A 43 1.96 17.97 -10.83
CA LEU A 43 1.76 16.56 -10.58
C LEU A 43 0.38 16.28 -9.97
N LEU A 44 -0.11 17.14 -9.07
CA LEU A 44 -1.46 17.10 -8.54
C LEU A 44 -2.51 17.40 -9.62
N ALA A 45 -2.16 18.19 -10.66
CA ALA A 45 -3.04 18.44 -11.80
C ALA A 45 -3.27 17.20 -12.68
N GLN A 46 -2.37 16.20 -12.63
CA GLN A 46 -2.52 14.93 -13.35
C GLN A 46 -3.18 13.83 -12.49
N ALA A 47 -3.26 14.02 -11.18
CA ALA A 47 -3.85 13.04 -10.28
C ALA A 47 -5.34 12.82 -10.58
N ILE A 48 -5.79 11.59 -10.58
CA ILE A 48 -7.21 11.24 -10.73
C ILE A 48 -7.98 11.78 -9.52
N LYS A 49 -9.09 12.46 -9.78
CA LYS A 49 -9.98 13.01 -8.74
C LYS A 49 -11.35 12.38 -8.85
N THR A 50 -11.65 11.44 -7.97
CA THR A 50 -12.95 10.78 -7.88
C THR A 50 -13.88 11.60 -6.99
N SER A 51 -15.03 12.01 -7.52
CA SER A 51 -16.02 12.76 -6.74
C SER A 51 -16.72 11.88 -5.71
N MET A 52 -17.25 12.52 -4.65
CA MET A 52 -18.10 11.87 -3.66
C MET A 52 -19.54 11.66 -4.13
N ASP A 53 -19.90 12.07 -5.36
CA ASP A 53 -21.26 11.89 -5.89
C ASP A 53 -21.66 10.42 -5.86
N GLY A 54 -22.81 10.11 -5.28
CA GLY A 54 -23.27 8.73 -5.09
C GLY A 54 -22.55 7.94 -4.00
N LEU A 55 -21.68 8.57 -3.20
CA LEU A 55 -21.03 8.00 -2.02
C LEU A 55 -21.46 8.72 -0.74
N ASP A 56 -21.50 7.97 0.35
CA ASP A 56 -21.50 8.45 1.74
C ASP A 56 -20.12 8.20 2.35
N GLY A 57 -19.69 9.06 3.28
CA GLY A 57 -18.40 8.92 3.94
C GLY A 57 -17.69 10.25 4.15
N GLY A 58 -16.39 10.18 4.39
CA GLY A 58 -15.54 11.32 4.71
C GLY A 58 -14.52 10.99 5.78
N ASP A 59 -13.91 12.01 6.36
CA ASP A 59 -13.00 11.86 7.49
C ASP A 59 -13.78 11.39 8.73
N VAL A 60 -13.19 10.47 9.49
CA VAL A 60 -13.76 9.88 10.71
C VAL A 60 -12.65 9.62 11.72
N LYS A 61 -13.01 9.54 12.99
CA LYS A 61 -12.11 9.16 14.08
C LYS A 61 -12.56 7.83 14.67
N ILE A 62 -11.69 6.82 14.63
CA ILE A 62 -11.91 5.48 15.15
C ILE A 62 -11.14 5.34 16.47
N GLY A 63 -11.83 5.61 17.60
CA GLY A 63 -11.11 5.89 18.83
C GLY A 63 -10.23 7.13 18.64
N GLU A 64 -8.91 6.98 18.76
CA GLU A 64 -7.96 8.05 18.47
C GLU A 64 -7.43 8.05 17.02
N ILE A 65 -7.68 6.98 16.27
CA ILE A 65 -7.13 6.78 14.92
C ILE A 65 -7.90 7.63 13.91
N PRO A 66 -7.29 8.62 13.27
CA PRO A 66 -7.90 9.31 12.14
C PRO A 66 -8.04 8.34 10.97
N ALA A 67 -9.15 8.41 10.26
CA ALA A 67 -9.41 7.56 9.11
C ALA A 67 -10.27 8.30 8.07
N TYR A 68 -10.32 7.77 6.87
CA TYR A 68 -11.23 8.20 5.81
C TYR A 68 -11.96 6.98 5.27
N PHE A 69 -13.28 7.08 5.10
CA PHE A 69 -14.04 5.99 4.51
C PHE A 69 -15.01 6.51 3.43
N ALA A 70 -15.39 5.60 2.55
CA ALA A 70 -16.46 5.84 1.59
C ALA A 70 -17.24 4.54 1.33
N VAL A 71 -18.54 4.69 1.06
CA VAL A 71 -19.45 3.59 0.72
C VAL A 71 -20.50 4.08 -0.28
N PRO A 72 -20.95 3.27 -1.25
CA PRO A 72 -22.01 3.67 -2.15
C PRO A 72 -23.28 4.07 -1.40
N LYS A 73 -23.95 5.15 -1.79
CA LYS A 73 -25.25 5.53 -1.25
C LYS A 73 -26.28 4.41 -1.43
N GLY A 74 -27.30 4.41 -0.58
CA GLY A 74 -28.42 3.46 -0.65
C GLY A 74 -28.46 2.53 0.56
N LYS A 75 -29.18 1.41 0.43
CA LYS A 75 -29.42 0.42 1.50
C LYS A 75 -28.53 -0.82 1.31
N GLY A 76 -28.40 -1.61 2.36
CA GLY A 76 -27.67 -2.88 2.36
C GLY A 76 -26.18 -2.76 2.72
N LYS A 77 -25.64 -3.83 3.26
CA LYS A 77 -24.24 -3.94 3.64
C LYS A 77 -23.35 -4.18 2.43
N ARG A 78 -22.14 -3.65 2.46
CA ARG A 78 -21.11 -3.82 1.42
C ARG A 78 -19.91 -4.55 1.98
N PRO A 79 -19.24 -5.41 1.19
CA PRO A 79 -17.95 -5.99 1.57
C PRO A 79 -16.96 -4.91 1.95
N VAL A 80 -16.12 -5.17 2.94
CA VAL A 80 -15.16 -4.18 3.45
C VAL A 80 -13.81 -4.35 2.77
N ILE A 81 -13.24 -3.25 2.30
CA ILE A 81 -11.85 -3.19 1.85
C ILE A 81 -11.07 -2.21 2.72
N LEU A 82 -10.05 -2.73 3.40
CA LEU A 82 -9.03 -1.91 4.05
C LEU A 82 -8.08 -1.39 2.97
N VAL A 83 -7.84 -0.09 2.93
CA VAL A 83 -6.87 0.56 2.04
C VAL A 83 -5.71 1.03 2.87
N VAL A 84 -4.54 0.39 2.73
CA VAL A 84 -3.37 0.70 3.55
C VAL A 84 -2.45 1.67 2.81
N PRO A 85 -2.16 2.83 3.42
CA PRO A 85 -1.38 3.89 2.77
C PRO A 85 0.09 3.56 2.55
N GLU A 86 0.72 4.40 1.74
CA GLU A 86 2.16 4.54 1.58
C GLU A 86 2.82 5.20 2.81
N ILE A 87 4.11 5.55 2.70
CA ILE A 87 4.88 6.20 3.80
C ILE A 87 4.38 7.60 4.18
N TRP A 88 3.57 8.25 3.35
CA TRP A 88 3.00 9.57 3.64
C TRP A 88 1.66 9.52 4.39
N GLY A 89 1.14 8.33 4.70
CA GLY A 89 -0.14 8.19 5.39
C GLY A 89 -1.35 8.40 4.48
N ASN A 90 -2.46 8.78 5.08
CA ASN A 90 -3.76 8.88 4.42
C ASN A 90 -3.96 10.22 3.70
N HIS A 91 -3.05 10.54 2.77
CA HIS A 91 -3.10 11.76 1.95
C HIS A 91 -4.15 11.66 0.83
N GLU A 92 -4.32 12.75 0.05
CA GLU A 92 -5.43 12.88 -0.92
C GLU A 92 -5.49 11.74 -1.96
N HIS A 93 -4.34 11.26 -2.46
CA HIS A 93 -4.34 10.11 -3.38
C HIS A 93 -4.94 8.85 -2.73
N ILE A 94 -4.60 8.56 -1.47
CA ILE A 94 -5.18 7.41 -0.76
C ILE A 94 -6.67 7.60 -0.51
N LYS A 95 -7.11 8.81 -0.14
CA LYS A 95 -8.53 9.15 -0.03
C LYS A 95 -9.25 8.97 -1.38
N ASP A 96 -8.59 9.31 -2.49
CA ASP A 96 -9.12 9.07 -3.82
C ASP A 96 -9.22 7.57 -4.15
N VAL A 97 -8.22 6.77 -3.80
CA VAL A 97 -8.29 5.30 -3.92
C VAL A 97 -9.47 4.74 -3.12
N VAL A 98 -9.71 5.22 -1.89
CA VAL A 98 -10.89 4.83 -1.08
C VAL A 98 -12.18 5.14 -1.84
N ARG A 99 -12.30 6.33 -2.45
CA ARG A 99 -13.48 6.69 -3.26
C ARG A 99 -13.63 5.79 -4.49
N ARG A 100 -12.53 5.50 -5.20
CA ARG A 100 -12.55 4.57 -6.37
C ARG A 100 -13.00 3.16 -5.96
N VAL A 101 -12.51 2.63 -4.85
CA VAL A 101 -12.91 1.33 -4.30
C VAL A 101 -14.39 1.36 -3.91
N ALA A 102 -14.87 2.44 -3.30
CA ALA A 102 -16.29 2.61 -2.98
C ALA A 102 -17.16 2.69 -4.24
N LYS A 103 -16.74 3.41 -5.30
CA LYS A 103 -17.44 3.43 -6.62
C LYS A 103 -17.51 2.03 -7.24
N ALA A 104 -16.57 1.15 -6.94
CA ALA A 104 -16.61 -0.26 -7.36
C ALA A 104 -17.57 -1.13 -6.53
N GLY A 105 -18.25 -0.56 -5.52
CA GLY A 105 -19.32 -1.24 -4.78
C GLY A 105 -18.97 -1.67 -3.35
N TYR A 106 -17.82 -1.30 -2.83
CA TYR A 106 -17.32 -1.72 -1.53
C TYR A 106 -17.55 -0.67 -0.42
N PHE A 107 -17.46 -1.09 0.82
CA PHE A 107 -17.19 -0.21 1.96
C PHE A 107 -15.68 -0.10 2.09
N ALA A 108 -15.11 1.02 1.67
CA ALA A 108 -13.67 1.23 1.68
C ALA A 108 -13.26 2.13 2.85
N VAL A 109 -12.17 1.80 3.53
CA VAL A 109 -11.66 2.60 4.66
C VAL A 109 -10.12 2.56 4.69
N ALA A 110 -9.52 3.73 4.92
CA ALA A 110 -8.08 3.90 5.15
C ALA A 110 -7.87 4.63 6.49
N ASN A 111 -7.04 4.07 7.36
CA ASN A 111 -6.58 4.78 8.56
C ASN A 111 -5.34 5.63 8.28
N GLU A 112 -5.06 6.61 9.16
CA GLU A 112 -3.80 7.32 9.19
C GLU A 112 -2.82 6.56 10.11
N PRO A 113 -1.88 5.77 9.56
CA PRO A 113 -1.04 4.92 10.40
C PRO A 113 0.00 5.70 11.21
N TYR A 114 0.32 6.93 10.79
CA TYR A 114 1.40 7.71 11.38
C TYR A 114 0.94 8.80 12.35
N PHE A 115 -0.34 8.84 12.72
CA PHE A 115 -0.92 9.92 13.52
C PHE A 115 -0.23 10.12 14.91
N ARG A 116 0.36 9.07 15.46
CA ARG A 116 1.15 9.15 16.71
C ARG A 116 2.56 9.70 16.48
N ILE A 117 3.03 9.68 15.24
CA ILE A 117 4.38 10.12 14.86
C ILE A 117 4.34 11.57 14.39
N GLY A 118 3.28 11.94 13.67
CA GLY A 118 3.05 13.25 13.10
C GLY A 118 2.59 13.17 11.65
N ASP A 119 2.30 14.33 11.06
CA ASP A 119 1.90 14.46 9.66
C ASP A 119 3.14 14.40 8.75
N LEU A 120 3.41 13.22 8.19
CA LEU A 120 4.58 12.99 7.35
C LEU A 120 4.48 13.70 5.98
N THR A 121 3.28 14.17 5.58
CA THR A 121 3.12 14.96 4.35
C THR A 121 3.73 16.35 4.43
N LYS A 122 4.00 16.84 5.63
CA LYS A 122 4.63 18.14 5.87
C LYS A 122 6.16 18.11 5.87
N LEU A 123 6.76 16.92 5.79
CA LEU A 123 8.20 16.76 5.75
C LEU A 123 8.69 16.91 4.31
N GLU A 124 9.64 17.82 4.08
CA GLU A 124 10.20 18.09 2.76
C GLU A 124 11.27 17.05 2.35
N ASN A 125 11.94 16.45 3.34
CA ASN A 125 13.02 15.51 3.11
C ASN A 125 12.51 14.08 3.15
N ILE A 126 12.64 13.35 2.03
CA ILE A 126 12.22 11.95 1.92
C ILE A 126 12.88 11.03 2.98
N LYS A 127 14.13 11.30 3.37
CA LYS A 127 14.79 10.53 4.42
C LYS A 127 14.11 10.69 5.78
N GLU A 128 13.60 11.90 6.08
CA GLU A 128 12.83 12.16 7.31
C GLU A 128 11.46 11.48 7.27
N VAL A 129 10.79 11.50 6.11
CA VAL A 129 9.54 10.76 5.90
C VAL A 129 9.74 9.27 6.15
N ILE A 130 10.77 8.67 5.56
CA ILE A 130 11.10 7.25 5.74
C ILE A 130 11.46 6.97 7.20
N ALA A 131 12.30 7.81 7.83
CA ALA A 131 12.66 7.66 9.23
C ALA A 131 11.45 7.77 10.15
N GLY A 132 10.52 8.67 9.85
CA GLY A 132 9.23 8.78 10.53
C GLY A 132 8.41 7.52 10.36
N ALA A 133 8.15 7.10 9.13
CA ALA A 133 7.37 5.91 8.83
C ALA A 133 7.97 4.62 9.44
N ASN A 134 9.29 4.55 9.56
CA ASN A 134 9.99 3.41 10.17
C ASN A 134 9.85 3.34 11.70
N LYS A 135 9.25 4.34 12.36
CA LYS A 135 8.93 4.27 13.80
C LYS A 135 7.68 3.44 14.09
N LEU A 136 6.80 3.26 13.10
CA LEU A 136 5.61 2.44 13.25
C LEU A 136 6.01 0.95 13.27
N SER A 137 5.68 0.25 14.36
CA SER A 137 5.89 -1.19 14.43
C SER A 137 4.76 -1.97 13.74
N ASP A 138 5.05 -3.21 13.32
CA ASP A 138 4.02 -4.11 12.78
C ASP A 138 2.90 -4.36 13.79
N GLN A 139 3.24 -4.55 15.08
CA GLN A 139 2.27 -4.78 16.13
C GLN A 139 1.27 -3.61 16.24
N GLN A 140 1.78 -2.38 16.27
CA GLN A 140 0.91 -1.20 16.34
C GLN A 140 0.04 -1.04 15.09
N ALA A 141 0.60 -1.34 13.91
CA ALA A 141 -0.15 -1.31 12.66
C ALA A 141 -1.27 -2.38 12.64
N PHE A 142 -1.00 -3.58 13.18
CA PHE A 142 -2.01 -4.63 13.30
C PHE A 142 -3.15 -4.22 14.24
N GLU A 143 -2.81 -3.69 15.41
CA GLU A 143 -3.80 -3.21 16.39
C GLU A 143 -4.69 -2.11 15.80
N ASP A 144 -4.10 -1.17 15.05
CA ASP A 144 -4.85 -0.10 14.39
C ASP A 144 -5.79 -0.66 13.31
N LEU A 145 -5.34 -1.61 12.49
CA LEU A 145 -6.17 -2.25 11.47
C LEU A 145 -7.28 -3.12 12.09
N ASP A 146 -6.98 -3.84 13.18
CA ASP A 146 -8.00 -4.60 13.91
C ASP A 146 -9.07 -3.69 14.52
N ALA A 147 -8.67 -2.51 15.03
CA ALA A 147 -9.61 -1.50 15.50
C ALA A 147 -10.50 -0.95 14.37
N VAL A 148 -9.93 -0.75 13.17
CA VAL A 148 -10.69 -0.35 11.97
C VAL A 148 -11.70 -1.42 11.58
N VAL A 149 -11.32 -2.70 11.58
CA VAL A 149 -12.23 -3.82 11.30
C VAL A 149 -13.35 -3.88 12.33
N ALA A 150 -13.02 -3.74 13.61
CA ALA A 150 -14.01 -3.73 14.70
C ALA A 150 -14.99 -2.56 14.59
N TRP A 151 -14.52 -1.38 14.21
CA TRP A 151 -15.35 -0.22 13.94
C TRP A 151 -16.27 -0.45 12.72
N ALA A 152 -15.71 -0.93 11.62
CA ALA A 152 -16.49 -1.26 10.43
C ALA A 152 -17.59 -2.28 10.74
N GLY A 153 -17.32 -3.29 11.58
CA GLY A 153 -18.30 -4.30 12.00
C GLY A 153 -19.52 -3.72 12.74
N LYS A 154 -19.39 -2.55 13.34
CA LYS A 154 -20.50 -1.82 13.99
C LYS A 154 -21.23 -0.88 13.01
N HIS A 155 -20.68 -0.63 11.82
CA HIS A 155 -21.28 0.28 10.86
C HIS A 155 -22.40 -0.43 10.08
N ALA A 156 -23.58 0.18 10.00
CA ALA A 156 -24.78 -0.40 9.41
C ALA A 156 -24.61 -0.81 7.91
N ARG A 157 -23.65 -0.20 7.21
CA ARG A 157 -23.39 -0.39 5.79
C ARG A 157 -22.22 -1.35 5.49
N ALA A 158 -21.48 -1.82 6.51
CA ALA A 158 -20.33 -2.69 6.33
C ALA A 158 -20.67 -4.17 6.57
N ASN A 159 -20.08 -5.05 5.76
CA ASN A 159 -20.11 -6.49 5.94
C ASN A 159 -18.67 -6.99 6.12
N VAL A 160 -18.24 -7.14 7.37
CA VAL A 160 -16.88 -7.60 7.71
C VAL A 160 -16.71 -9.13 7.56
N ASP A 161 -17.78 -9.88 7.29
CA ASP A 161 -17.68 -11.30 6.93
C ASP A 161 -17.18 -11.47 5.48
N LYS A 162 -17.03 -10.37 4.76
CA LYS A 162 -16.41 -10.27 3.43
C LYS A 162 -15.35 -9.16 3.51
N LEU A 163 -14.17 -9.53 4.00
CA LEU A 163 -13.09 -8.60 4.31
C LEU A 163 -11.93 -8.75 3.33
N GLY A 164 -11.64 -7.69 2.58
CA GLY A 164 -10.45 -7.56 1.76
C GLY A 164 -9.50 -6.50 2.29
N ILE A 165 -8.26 -6.58 1.82
CA ILE A 165 -7.23 -5.57 2.11
C ILE A 165 -6.42 -5.27 0.84
N THR A 166 -6.18 -3.99 0.57
CA THR A 166 -5.21 -3.56 -0.46
C THR A 166 -4.29 -2.51 0.11
N GLY A 167 -3.09 -2.41 -0.42
CA GLY A 167 -2.13 -1.42 0.08
C GLY A 167 -0.97 -1.22 -0.89
N PHE A 168 -0.33 -0.06 -0.77
CA PHE A 168 0.65 0.46 -1.72
C PHE A 168 1.98 0.71 -1.01
N CYS A 169 3.11 0.35 -1.63
CA CYS A 169 4.44 0.55 -1.06
C CYS A 169 4.53 -0.05 0.37
N ARG A 170 4.67 0.76 1.40
CA ARG A 170 4.62 0.31 2.81
C ARG A 170 3.32 -0.44 3.11
N GLY A 171 2.20 0.05 2.59
CA GLY A 171 0.90 -0.61 2.71
C GLY A 171 0.85 -1.95 1.96
N GLY A 172 1.55 -2.07 0.82
CA GLY A 172 1.69 -3.34 0.11
C GLY A 172 2.43 -4.40 0.93
N ARG A 173 3.48 -4.01 1.65
CA ARG A 173 4.12 -4.88 2.66
C ARG A 173 3.11 -5.30 3.74
N MET A 174 2.35 -4.33 4.25
CA MET A 174 1.38 -4.57 5.30
C MET A 174 0.27 -5.55 4.86
N VAL A 175 -0.12 -5.57 3.60
CA VAL A 175 -1.08 -6.58 3.09
C VAL A 175 -0.59 -8.00 3.36
N TRP A 176 0.67 -8.31 3.02
CA TRP A 176 1.25 -9.62 3.29
C TRP A 176 1.30 -9.93 4.80
N MET A 177 1.77 -8.97 5.59
CA MET A 177 1.92 -9.13 7.04
C MET A 177 0.57 -9.26 7.74
N TYR A 178 -0.42 -8.45 7.37
CA TYR A 178 -1.73 -8.47 8.00
C TYR A 178 -2.55 -9.70 7.61
N THR A 179 -2.42 -10.22 6.39
CA THR A 179 -3.07 -11.50 6.02
C THR A 179 -2.47 -12.70 6.75
N ALA A 180 -1.19 -12.63 7.12
CA ALA A 180 -0.58 -13.61 8.02
C ALA A 180 -1.08 -13.48 9.47
N HIS A 181 -1.41 -12.25 9.91
CA HIS A 181 -1.89 -11.94 11.26
C HIS A 181 -3.40 -12.20 11.41
N ASN A 182 -4.24 -11.59 10.59
CA ASN A 182 -5.70 -11.63 10.72
C ASN A 182 -6.34 -12.63 9.77
N LYS A 183 -6.75 -13.78 10.31
CA LYS A 183 -7.35 -14.90 9.55
C LYS A 183 -8.78 -14.63 9.04
N LYS A 184 -9.38 -13.48 9.37
CA LYS A 184 -10.68 -13.05 8.83
C LYS A 184 -10.54 -12.35 7.48
N VAL A 185 -9.33 -11.99 7.06
CA VAL A 185 -9.10 -11.44 5.72
C VAL A 185 -9.35 -12.53 4.68
N ASP A 186 -10.31 -12.33 3.78
CA ASP A 186 -10.61 -13.27 2.71
C ASP A 186 -9.68 -13.16 1.52
N ALA A 187 -9.23 -11.92 1.21
CA ALA A 187 -8.28 -11.69 0.12
C ALA A 187 -7.46 -10.40 0.32
N GLY A 188 -6.20 -10.44 -0.12
CA GLY A 188 -5.31 -9.28 -0.14
C GLY A 188 -4.83 -8.92 -1.55
N VAL A 189 -4.52 -7.65 -1.79
CA VAL A 189 -3.81 -7.17 -3.00
C VAL A 189 -2.69 -6.24 -2.60
N ALA A 190 -1.46 -6.69 -2.79
CA ALA A 190 -0.23 -6.01 -2.39
C ALA A 190 0.44 -5.35 -3.60
N TRP A 191 0.50 -4.02 -3.62
CA TRP A 191 1.14 -3.27 -4.68
C TRP A 191 2.55 -2.86 -4.26
N TYR A 192 3.54 -3.32 -5.01
CA TYR A 192 4.97 -2.98 -4.83
C TYR A 192 5.41 -2.85 -3.37
N GLY A 193 4.98 -3.78 -2.53
CA GLY A 193 5.33 -3.80 -1.11
C GLY A 193 6.70 -4.43 -0.85
N SER A 194 7.53 -3.80 0.00
CA SER A 194 8.80 -4.38 0.43
C SER A 194 8.60 -5.77 1.03
N LEU A 195 9.50 -6.68 0.70
CA LEU A 195 9.45 -8.08 1.11
C LEU A 195 10.41 -8.41 2.25
N MET A 196 11.33 -7.50 2.54
CA MET A 196 12.35 -7.64 3.56
C MET A 196 11.95 -7.01 4.90
N PRO A 197 12.57 -7.44 6.01
CA PRO A 197 12.49 -6.74 7.29
C PRO A 197 12.96 -5.29 7.20
N ILE A 198 12.44 -4.43 8.09
CA ILE A 198 12.84 -3.03 8.24
C ILE A 198 13.08 -2.75 9.72
N PRO A 199 14.20 -3.26 10.28
CA PRO A 199 14.49 -3.11 11.71
C PRO A 199 14.79 -1.65 12.08
N PRO A 200 14.63 -1.26 13.37
CA PRO A 200 14.28 -2.14 14.49
C PRO A 200 12.76 -2.36 14.66
N ALA A 201 11.90 -1.47 14.19
CA ALA A 201 10.46 -1.52 14.48
C ALA A 201 9.71 -2.64 13.74
N MET A 202 10.24 -3.08 12.60
CA MET A 202 9.66 -4.15 11.78
C MET A 202 10.72 -5.24 11.53
N PRO A 203 11.02 -6.09 12.56
CA PRO A 203 12.10 -7.05 12.50
C PRO A 203 11.85 -8.24 11.57
N SER A 204 10.60 -8.44 11.13
CA SER A 204 10.20 -9.46 10.17
C SER A 204 9.67 -8.81 8.89
N GLY A 205 9.80 -9.52 7.76
CA GLY A 205 9.21 -9.13 6.48
C GLY A 205 8.29 -10.22 5.93
N PRO A 206 7.61 -9.97 4.81
CA PRO A 206 6.77 -10.97 4.15
C PRO A 206 7.49 -12.29 3.86
N LEU A 207 8.80 -12.26 3.58
CA LEU A 207 9.61 -13.47 3.36
C LEU A 207 9.74 -14.35 4.62
N ASP A 208 9.63 -13.75 5.80
CA ASP A 208 9.81 -14.46 7.07
C ASP A 208 8.50 -15.08 7.60
N VAL A 209 7.37 -14.82 6.93
CA VAL A 209 6.04 -15.26 7.36
C VAL A 209 5.28 -16.03 6.29
N THR A 210 5.96 -16.54 5.26
CA THR A 210 5.35 -17.27 4.14
C THR A 210 4.59 -18.53 4.57
N ASP A 211 4.98 -19.14 5.68
CA ASP A 211 4.29 -20.24 6.35
C ASP A 211 2.91 -19.84 6.91
N LYS A 212 2.74 -18.57 7.26
CA LYS A 212 1.53 -18.00 7.87
C LYS A 212 0.58 -17.33 6.87
N ILE A 213 1.02 -17.11 5.62
CA ILE A 213 0.19 -16.50 4.55
C ILE A 213 -0.69 -17.57 3.93
N ASP A 214 -1.70 -17.99 4.66
CA ASP A 214 -2.67 -19.03 4.24
C ASP A 214 -3.94 -18.44 3.56
N ARG A 215 -4.01 -17.13 3.41
CA ARG A 215 -5.10 -16.41 2.73
C ARG A 215 -4.68 -15.96 1.33
N PRO A 216 -5.64 -15.87 0.38
CA PRO A 216 -5.33 -15.45 -0.99
C PRO A 216 -4.74 -14.03 -1.05
N VAL A 217 -3.53 -13.89 -1.57
CA VAL A 217 -2.90 -12.58 -1.82
C VAL A 217 -2.44 -12.49 -3.27
N LEU A 218 -2.81 -11.41 -3.94
CA LEU A 218 -2.26 -11.00 -5.24
C LEU A 218 -1.15 -9.98 -5.00
N GLY A 219 0.08 -10.33 -5.35
CA GLY A 219 1.20 -9.39 -5.40
C GLY A 219 1.35 -8.76 -6.79
N LEU A 220 1.47 -7.44 -6.86
CA LEU A 220 1.67 -6.67 -8.08
C LEU A 220 2.99 -5.91 -7.98
N TYR A 221 3.98 -6.30 -8.77
CA TYR A 221 5.36 -5.79 -8.71
C TYR A 221 5.84 -5.31 -10.07
N GLY A 222 6.80 -4.41 -10.08
CA GLY A 222 7.48 -3.96 -11.29
C GLY A 222 8.87 -4.57 -11.43
N SER A 223 9.28 -4.98 -12.64
CA SER A 223 10.61 -5.58 -12.84
C SER A 223 11.76 -4.56 -12.78
N ALA A 224 11.46 -3.26 -12.96
CA ALA A 224 12.42 -2.17 -12.82
C ALA A 224 12.37 -1.47 -11.43
N ASP A 225 11.71 -2.07 -10.44
CA ASP A 225 11.69 -1.56 -9.06
C ASP A 225 13.03 -1.85 -8.39
N GLN A 226 13.86 -0.82 -8.23
CA GLN A 226 15.19 -0.93 -7.64
C GLN A 226 15.16 -1.26 -6.14
N GLY A 227 14.10 -0.88 -5.43
CA GLY A 227 13.94 -1.17 -4.00
C GLY A 227 13.36 -2.55 -3.70
N ILE A 228 12.83 -3.24 -4.74
CA ILE A 228 12.27 -4.58 -4.61
C ILE A 228 12.83 -5.45 -5.76
N PRO A 229 14.08 -5.90 -5.67
CA PRO A 229 14.69 -6.75 -6.70
C PRO A 229 13.84 -7.99 -6.99
N LEU A 230 13.82 -8.43 -8.25
CA LEU A 230 13.09 -9.64 -8.66
C LEU A 230 13.50 -10.89 -7.86
N GLU A 231 14.73 -10.95 -7.38
CA GLU A 231 15.18 -12.00 -6.47
C GLU A 231 14.28 -12.12 -5.23
N HIS A 232 13.91 -10.99 -4.62
CA HIS A 232 13.01 -11.00 -3.46
C HIS A 232 11.61 -11.53 -3.83
N VAL A 233 11.12 -11.19 -5.03
CA VAL A 233 9.85 -11.69 -5.56
C VAL A 233 9.91 -13.20 -5.77
N GLU A 234 10.99 -13.72 -6.34
CA GLU A 234 11.18 -15.16 -6.54
C GLU A 234 11.33 -15.91 -5.20
N ARG A 235 12.02 -15.32 -4.23
CA ARG A 235 12.10 -15.88 -2.87
C ARG A 235 10.72 -15.97 -2.22
N LEU A 236 9.85 -14.96 -2.41
CA LEU A 236 8.47 -15.00 -1.92
C LEU A 236 7.67 -16.13 -2.60
N ARG A 237 7.78 -16.28 -3.92
CA ARG A 237 7.16 -17.39 -4.67
C ARG A 237 7.62 -18.75 -4.12
N ALA A 238 8.93 -18.91 -3.94
CA ALA A 238 9.52 -20.13 -3.40
C ALA A 238 9.02 -20.43 -1.98
N GLY A 239 8.98 -19.42 -1.09
CA GLY A 239 8.46 -19.54 0.26
C GLY A 239 6.98 -19.94 0.29
N LEU A 240 6.14 -19.27 -0.48
CA LEU A 240 4.72 -19.63 -0.60
C LEU A 240 4.54 -21.08 -1.09
N LYS A 241 5.33 -21.49 -2.09
CA LYS A 241 5.30 -22.86 -2.62
C LYS A 241 5.73 -23.89 -1.59
N ALA A 242 6.77 -23.62 -0.82
CA ALA A 242 7.29 -24.52 0.21
C ALA A 242 6.21 -24.91 1.25
N PHE A 243 5.27 -24.00 1.52
CA PHE A 243 4.17 -24.21 2.45
C PHE A 243 2.80 -24.48 1.77
N GLY A 244 2.78 -24.65 0.44
CA GLY A 244 1.55 -24.94 -0.31
C GLY A 244 0.59 -23.76 -0.44
N ASN A 245 1.04 -22.54 -0.13
CA ASN A 245 0.27 -21.30 -0.18
C ASN A 245 0.25 -20.65 -1.58
N ASP A 246 1.10 -21.13 -2.49
CA ASP A 246 1.14 -20.75 -3.91
C ASP A 246 -0.14 -21.11 -4.67
N ARG A 247 -0.92 -22.08 -4.17
CA ARG A 247 -2.23 -22.45 -4.74
C ARG A 247 -3.30 -21.37 -4.48
N LYS A 248 -3.12 -20.56 -3.45
CA LYS A 248 -4.04 -19.50 -3.03
C LYS A 248 -3.56 -18.12 -3.47
N SER A 249 -2.25 -17.87 -3.41
CA SER A 249 -1.64 -16.58 -3.70
C SER A 249 -0.98 -16.56 -5.08
N THR A 250 -0.97 -15.39 -5.73
CA THR A 250 -0.39 -15.18 -7.06
C THR A 250 0.43 -13.91 -7.08
N ILE A 251 1.56 -13.92 -7.79
CA ILE A 251 2.38 -12.72 -7.97
C ILE A 251 2.47 -12.42 -9.48
N HIS A 252 2.05 -11.22 -9.85
CA HIS A 252 2.18 -10.69 -11.20
C HIS A 252 3.30 -9.63 -11.23
N VAL A 253 4.23 -9.77 -12.17
CA VAL A 253 5.32 -8.82 -12.39
C VAL A 253 5.06 -8.10 -13.71
N TYR A 254 5.04 -6.78 -13.65
CA TYR A 254 4.94 -5.88 -14.80
C TYR A 254 6.34 -5.58 -15.33
N GLU A 255 6.61 -5.96 -16.56
CA GLU A 255 7.92 -5.76 -17.18
C GLU A 255 8.22 -4.27 -17.39
N GLY A 256 9.44 -3.85 -17.01
CA GLY A 256 9.91 -2.47 -17.12
C GLY A 256 9.21 -1.45 -16.21
N MET A 257 8.31 -1.88 -15.31
CA MET A 257 7.61 -0.94 -14.45
C MET A 257 8.41 -0.61 -13.19
N PRO A 258 8.51 0.68 -12.83
CA PRO A 258 9.23 1.14 -11.64
C PRO A 258 8.38 0.97 -10.37
N HIS A 259 8.98 1.31 -9.22
CA HIS A 259 8.23 1.46 -7.97
C HIS A 259 7.11 2.50 -8.10
N ALA A 260 6.00 2.26 -7.41
CA ALA A 260 4.84 3.16 -7.37
C ALA A 260 4.20 3.46 -8.74
N PHE A 261 4.22 2.50 -9.68
CA PHE A 261 3.62 2.64 -11.01
C PHE A 261 2.09 2.94 -10.99
N ASN A 262 1.41 2.71 -9.85
CA ASN A 262 -0.02 3.05 -9.69
C ASN A 262 -0.25 4.44 -9.08
N ALA A 263 0.77 5.11 -8.58
CA ALA A 263 0.64 6.40 -7.90
C ALA A 263 0.53 7.55 -8.91
N ASP A 264 -0.70 7.92 -9.29
CA ASP A 264 -1.00 8.86 -10.37
C ASP A 264 -0.56 10.31 -10.11
N TYR A 265 -0.12 10.62 -8.91
CA TYR A 265 0.49 11.90 -8.52
C TYR A 265 2.03 11.92 -8.65
N ARG A 266 2.65 10.81 -9.10
CA ARG A 266 4.11 10.64 -9.17
C ARG A 266 4.61 10.48 -10.61
N PRO A 267 5.85 10.90 -10.92
CA PRO A 267 6.47 10.67 -12.24
C PRO A 267 6.60 9.19 -12.62
N SER A 268 6.62 8.29 -11.61
CA SER A 268 6.66 6.85 -11.81
C SER A 268 5.33 6.24 -12.27
N TYR A 269 4.24 7.01 -12.34
CA TYR A 269 2.95 6.53 -12.79
C TYR A 269 3.00 5.93 -14.20
N ARG A 270 2.43 4.75 -14.35
CA ARG A 270 2.29 4.05 -15.64
C ARG A 270 0.86 3.60 -15.80
N LYS A 271 0.10 4.40 -16.56
CA LYS A 271 -1.35 4.26 -16.69
C LYS A 271 -1.81 2.85 -17.07
N GLU A 272 -1.17 2.24 -18.06
CA GLU A 272 -1.56 0.91 -18.56
C GLU A 272 -1.37 -0.17 -17.47
N ALA A 273 -0.23 -0.16 -16.78
CA ALA A 273 0.04 -1.09 -15.68
C ALA A 273 -0.89 -0.82 -14.46
N ALA A 274 -1.18 0.45 -14.16
CA ALA A 274 -2.09 0.84 -13.10
C ALA A 274 -3.53 0.38 -13.40
N ASP A 275 -4.01 0.59 -14.62
CA ASP A 275 -5.35 0.17 -15.06
C ASP A 275 -5.50 -1.36 -15.07
N ASP A 276 -4.50 -2.09 -15.56
CA ASP A 276 -4.50 -3.55 -15.53
C ASP A 276 -4.46 -4.09 -14.09
N GLY A 277 -3.58 -3.53 -13.26
CA GLY A 277 -3.52 -3.90 -11.85
C GLY A 277 -4.82 -3.63 -11.10
N TRP A 278 -5.49 -2.52 -11.39
CA TRP A 278 -6.79 -2.21 -10.84
C TRP A 278 -7.86 -3.25 -11.24
N LYS A 279 -7.91 -3.63 -12.52
CA LYS A 279 -8.81 -4.69 -13.00
C LYS A 279 -8.50 -6.03 -12.33
N ARG A 280 -7.23 -6.39 -12.19
CA ARG A 280 -6.80 -7.62 -11.48
C ARG A 280 -7.20 -7.58 -10.02
N MET A 281 -7.05 -6.45 -9.34
CA MET A 281 -7.46 -6.28 -7.94
C MET A 281 -8.95 -6.55 -7.76
N LEU A 282 -9.80 -5.92 -8.55
CA LEU A 282 -11.26 -6.10 -8.45
C LEU A 282 -11.66 -7.55 -8.78
N ALA A 283 -11.06 -8.14 -9.82
CA ALA A 283 -11.28 -9.53 -10.19
C ALA A 283 -10.81 -10.50 -9.09
N TRP A 284 -9.69 -10.19 -8.42
CA TRP A 284 -9.15 -10.97 -7.32
C TRP A 284 -10.09 -10.98 -6.11
N PHE A 285 -10.58 -9.82 -5.70
CA PHE A 285 -11.57 -9.72 -4.63
C PHE A 285 -12.83 -10.51 -4.95
N LYS A 286 -13.38 -10.35 -6.14
CA LYS A 286 -14.57 -11.09 -6.58
C LYS A 286 -14.33 -12.61 -6.58
N LYS A 287 -13.20 -13.09 -7.12
CA LYS A 287 -12.83 -14.50 -7.18
C LYS A 287 -12.76 -15.13 -5.78
N ASN A 288 -12.32 -14.38 -4.78
CA ASN A 288 -12.07 -14.86 -3.43
C ASN A 288 -13.20 -14.48 -2.44
N GLY A 289 -14.40 -14.19 -2.92
CA GLY A 289 -15.60 -14.03 -2.10
C GLY A 289 -15.80 -12.64 -1.49
N VAL A 290 -14.92 -11.68 -1.78
CA VAL A 290 -15.03 -10.28 -1.35
C VAL A 290 -15.82 -9.50 -2.41
N ALA A 291 -17.09 -9.86 -2.61
CA ALA A 291 -17.98 -9.18 -3.57
C ALA A 291 -19.45 -9.32 -3.12
#